data_f660972d5ce4035cfe48d5cdfaad4e78
#
_entry.id   f660972d5ce4035cfe48d5cdfaad4e78
#
_cell.length_a   1.000
_cell.length_b   1.000
_cell.length_c   1.000
_cell.angle_alpha   90.00
_cell.angle_beta   90.00
_cell.angle_gamma   90.00
#
_symmetry.space_group_name_H-M   'P 1'
#
loop_
_entity.id
_entity.type
_entity.pdbx_description
1 polymer ?
#
loop_
_entity_poly.entity_id
_entity_poly.type
_entity_poly.pdbx_seq_one_letter_code
_entity_poly.pdbx_strand_id
1 'polypeptide(L)'
;MFHSLLTRIISPYRPAGRRFKAPMLSFGLLLCSGLLPLHAGAAEYTVSPQDALLSKYTYPYPVKTFEFTAQQEPLQMAYMDVPASDNANGETVLLLHGKNFSAAYWKDTIASLRQQGYRVLVPDQIGFGKSSKPEHFQFSFQALAANTRALLDRLGIQKVNVAGHSMGGMLATRFALMYPQQTSKLILVNPIGLEDWKRTTPYQSIHDAIEQEEQQTPAKVKSYMTAAYFDGNWNPHYNPLLDIQAGWTIGPDAKQIARIAAPPSDMVFTQPVLYEFGDLRVPTLLIIGTRDRTAIGRNRAPESI
;
A
#
# COMPACT_ATOMS: atom_id res chain seq x y z
N MET A 1 17.82 -23.85 4.83
CA MET A 1 18.87 -22.84 4.63
C MET A 1 18.23 -21.44 4.56
N PHE A 2 17.43 -21.09 5.59
CA PHE A 2 16.66 -19.83 5.70
C PHE A 2 16.76 -19.20 7.10
N HIS A 3 17.88 -19.49 7.82
CA HIS A 3 17.99 -19.15 9.25
C HIS A 3 18.96 -17.99 9.54
N SER A 4 19.48 -17.26 8.54
CA SER A 4 20.54 -16.28 8.78
C SER A 4 20.19 -14.80 8.52
N LEU A 5 18.96 -14.46 8.15
CA LEU A 5 18.57 -13.08 7.81
C LEU A 5 17.71 -12.36 8.87
N LEU A 6 17.36 -13.01 9.98
CA LEU A 6 16.53 -12.43 11.04
C LEU A 6 17.27 -12.02 12.32
N THR A 7 18.63 -12.14 12.37
CA THR A 7 19.38 -11.95 13.64
C THR A 7 20.20 -10.65 13.71
N ARG A 8 19.96 -9.65 12.88
CA ARG A 8 20.76 -8.41 12.91
C ARG A 8 20.00 -7.10 13.16
N ILE A 9 18.81 -7.12 13.69
CA ILE A 9 18.13 -5.88 14.10
C ILE A 9 17.54 -6.06 15.49
N ILE A 10 18.35 -6.26 16.52
CA ILE A 10 18.03 -5.89 17.92
C ILE A 10 19.36 -5.91 18.68
N SER A 11 19.99 -4.76 18.83
CA SER A 11 20.99 -4.51 19.86
C SER A 11 20.44 -3.45 20.82
N PRO A 12 20.26 -3.75 22.12
CA PRO A 12 19.84 -2.76 23.08
C PRO A 12 21.02 -1.86 23.48
N TYR A 13 20.87 -0.58 23.20
CA TYR A 13 21.79 0.45 23.69
C TYR A 13 21.62 0.60 25.21
N ARG A 14 22.66 0.29 25.99
CA ARG A 14 22.78 0.61 27.41
C ARG A 14 23.57 1.92 27.58
N PRO A 15 23.08 2.92 28.28
CA PRO A 15 23.89 4.10 28.61
C PRO A 15 24.79 3.81 29.80
N ALA A 16 26.08 4.00 29.64
CA ALA A 16 27.07 3.96 30.72
C ALA A 16 27.00 5.28 31.51
N GLY A 17 26.62 5.21 32.77
CA GLY A 17 26.69 6.32 33.69
C GLY A 17 28.13 6.65 34.07
N ARG A 18 28.57 7.88 33.88
CA ARG A 18 29.70 8.46 34.55
C ARG A 18 29.28 9.74 35.28
N ARG A 19 29.32 9.66 36.62
CA ARG A 19 29.26 10.83 37.49
C ARG A 19 30.56 11.58 37.40
N PHE A 20 30.52 12.88 37.11
CA PHE A 20 31.61 13.82 37.39
C PHE A 20 31.12 14.95 38.29
N LYS A 21 31.90 15.19 39.34
CA LYS A 21 31.74 16.23 40.35
C LYS A 21 32.10 17.59 39.76
N ALA A 22 31.34 18.60 40.10
CA ALA A 22 31.61 20.00 39.80
C ALA A 22 32.75 20.56 40.70
N PRO A 23 33.45 21.58 40.19
CA PRO A 23 33.82 22.72 41.07
C PRO A 23 33.16 24.00 40.61
N MET A 24 32.68 24.77 41.61
CA MET A 24 32.27 26.14 41.47
C MET A 24 33.46 27.00 41.10
N LEU A 25 33.29 27.94 40.18
CA LEU A 25 34.04 29.20 40.14
C LEU A 25 33.21 30.31 39.52
N SER A 26 33.41 31.48 40.03
CA SER A 26 32.62 32.70 40.04
C SER A 26 32.60 33.53 38.77
N PHE A 27 31.49 34.21 38.57
CA PHE A 27 31.26 35.56 38.03
C PHE A 27 32.15 36.11 36.91
N GLY A 28 31.54 36.31 35.77
CA GLY A 28 31.97 37.23 34.73
C GLY A 28 30.75 37.63 33.87
N LEU A 29 30.18 38.82 34.10
CA LEU A 29 29.11 39.39 33.29
C LEU A 29 29.69 39.82 31.93
N LEU A 30 29.53 39.08 30.89
CA LEU A 30 29.72 39.49 29.50
C LEU A 30 28.36 39.64 28.84
N LEU A 31 27.95 40.85 28.52
CA LEU A 31 26.86 41.11 27.59
C LEU A 31 27.24 40.58 26.22
N CYS A 32 26.82 39.36 25.90
CA CYS A 32 26.78 38.87 24.53
C CYS A 32 25.39 39.18 23.97
N SER A 33 25.35 40.14 23.04
CA SER A 33 24.23 40.38 22.13
C SER A 33 23.86 39.02 21.44
N GLY A 34 22.74 38.45 21.89
CA GLY A 34 22.25 37.18 21.37
C GLY A 34 21.80 37.31 19.92
N LEU A 35 22.61 36.85 19.04
CA LEU A 35 22.13 36.30 17.74
C LEU A 35 21.30 35.09 18.07
N LEU A 36 19.98 35.25 18.12
CA LEU A 36 19.03 34.13 18.09
C LEU A 36 19.35 33.32 16.81
N PRO A 37 19.65 32.01 16.89
CA PRO A 37 19.72 31.19 15.70
C PRO A 37 18.34 31.25 15.06
N LEU A 38 18.26 31.83 13.84
CA LEU A 38 17.15 31.58 12.97
C LEU A 38 17.12 30.04 12.79
N HIS A 39 16.19 29.38 13.48
CA HIS A 39 15.80 28.05 13.12
C HIS A 39 15.21 28.19 11.72
N ALA A 40 15.99 27.85 10.70
CA ALA A 40 15.49 27.58 9.40
C ALA A 40 14.53 26.39 9.59
N GLY A 41 13.24 26.68 9.75
CA GLY A 41 12.19 25.67 9.79
C GLY A 41 12.39 24.85 8.51
N ALA A 42 12.54 23.54 8.66
CA ALA A 42 12.56 22.65 7.50
C ALA A 42 11.32 22.98 6.68
N ALA A 43 11.50 23.30 5.40
CA ALA A 43 10.40 23.64 4.51
C ALA A 43 9.34 22.53 4.62
N GLU A 44 8.10 22.94 4.89
CA GLU A 44 6.99 21.99 5.02
C GLU A 44 6.84 21.27 3.68
N TYR A 45 6.75 19.94 3.74
CA TYR A 45 6.58 19.14 2.53
C TYR A 45 5.25 19.46 1.86
N THR A 46 5.32 19.96 0.63
CA THR A 46 4.14 20.33 -0.17
C THR A 46 3.77 19.22 -1.12
N VAL A 47 2.55 18.70 -0.96
CA VAL A 47 1.98 17.70 -1.88
C VAL A 47 1.59 18.38 -3.19
N SER A 48 1.98 17.79 -4.30
CA SER A 48 1.60 18.28 -5.63
C SER A 48 0.25 17.68 -6.09
N PRO A 49 -0.65 18.49 -6.70
CA PRO A 49 -1.88 17.98 -7.29
C PRO A 49 -1.61 16.90 -8.34
N GLN A 50 -2.41 15.83 -8.31
CA GLN A 50 -2.32 14.72 -9.26
C GLN A 50 -3.62 14.59 -10.06
N ASP A 51 -3.50 14.32 -11.37
CA ASP A 51 -4.64 13.92 -12.20
C ASP A 51 -5.01 12.44 -11.99
N ALA A 52 -6.17 12.03 -12.49
CA ALA A 52 -6.70 10.68 -12.30
C ALA A 52 -5.73 9.57 -12.74
N LEU A 53 -4.96 9.79 -13.79
CA LEU A 53 -4.03 8.81 -14.36
C LEU A 53 -2.58 9.01 -13.92
N LEU A 54 -2.31 9.91 -12.97
CA LEU A 54 -0.96 10.21 -12.48
C LEU A 54 0.01 10.52 -13.61
N SER A 55 -0.41 11.32 -14.61
CA SER A 55 0.34 11.56 -15.83
C SER A 55 1.73 12.16 -15.55
N LYS A 56 1.84 13.00 -14.52
CA LYS A 56 3.08 13.66 -14.09
C LYS A 56 3.86 12.89 -13.01
N TYR A 57 3.29 11.84 -12.44
CA TYR A 57 3.95 11.07 -11.40
C TYR A 57 4.88 10.01 -12.00
N THR A 58 6.15 10.01 -11.61
CA THR A 58 7.15 9.06 -12.12
C THR A 58 7.16 7.80 -11.28
N TYR A 59 6.93 6.65 -11.92
CA TYR A 59 7.08 5.33 -11.30
C TYR A 59 8.55 4.91 -11.25
N PRO A 60 8.93 4.02 -10.30
CA PRO A 60 10.32 3.60 -10.14
C PRO A 60 10.88 2.76 -11.30
N TYR A 61 10.01 2.17 -12.10
CA TYR A 61 10.35 1.37 -13.27
C TYR A 61 9.43 1.73 -14.45
N PRO A 62 9.81 1.38 -15.69
CA PRO A 62 8.98 1.64 -16.87
C PRO A 62 7.60 1.04 -16.73
N VAL A 63 6.57 1.85 -17.01
CA VAL A 63 5.16 1.44 -17.00
C VAL A 63 4.75 1.05 -18.42
N LYS A 64 4.10 -0.10 -18.53
CA LYS A 64 3.45 -0.60 -19.74
C LYS A 64 1.93 -0.58 -19.55
N THR A 65 1.19 -0.66 -20.62
CA THR A 65 -0.27 -0.68 -20.62
C THR A 65 -0.78 -1.97 -21.25
N PHE A 66 -1.73 -2.62 -20.59
CA PHE A 66 -2.51 -3.73 -21.10
C PHE A 66 -3.92 -3.24 -21.39
N GLU A 67 -4.28 -3.22 -22.67
CA GLU A 67 -5.62 -2.87 -23.15
C GLU A 67 -6.49 -4.13 -23.24
N PHE A 68 -7.69 -4.05 -22.72
CA PHE A 68 -8.66 -5.16 -22.73
C PHE A 68 -10.09 -4.63 -22.54
N THR A 69 -11.08 -5.48 -22.72
CA THR A 69 -12.48 -5.16 -22.46
C THR A 69 -12.97 -5.98 -21.29
N ALA A 70 -13.57 -5.32 -20.29
CA ALA A 70 -14.28 -5.99 -19.20
C ALA A 70 -15.57 -5.24 -18.89
N GLN A 71 -16.62 -5.97 -18.52
CA GLN A 71 -17.96 -5.40 -18.25
C GLN A 71 -18.48 -4.48 -19.37
N GLN A 72 -18.17 -4.83 -20.63
CA GLN A 72 -18.51 -4.11 -21.85
C GLN A 72 -17.82 -2.71 -22.00
N GLU A 73 -16.85 -2.40 -21.15
CA GLU A 73 -16.06 -1.19 -21.23
C GLU A 73 -14.62 -1.46 -21.68
N PRO A 74 -14.04 -0.62 -22.55
CA PRO A 74 -12.62 -0.66 -22.87
C PRO A 74 -11.82 -0.14 -21.69
N LEU A 75 -10.87 -0.92 -21.21
CA LEU A 75 -10.07 -0.64 -20.02
C LEU A 75 -8.57 -0.71 -20.33
N GLN A 76 -7.79 0.03 -19.57
CA GLN A 76 -6.34 0.01 -19.61
C GLN A 76 -5.81 -0.31 -18.21
N MET A 77 -5.01 -1.38 -18.10
CA MET A 77 -4.29 -1.72 -16.88
C MET A 77 -2.82 -1.34 -17.04
N ALA A 78 -2.37 -0.38 -16.23
CA ALA A 78 -0.96 -0.02 -16.15
C ALA A 78 -0.22 -1.07 -15.30
N TYR A 79 1.01 -1.40 -15.69
CA TYR A 79 1.82 -2.36 -14.93
C TYR A 79 3.32 -2.12 -15.14
N MET A 80 4.10 -2.45 -14.13
CA MET A 80 5.56 -2.61 -14.26
C MET A 80 5.89 -4.09 -14.41
N ASP A 81 6.75 -4.42 -15.38
CA ASP A 81 7.25 -5.76 -15.64
C ASP A 81 8.78 -5.70 -15.60
N VAL A 82 9.32 -6.08 -14.47
CA VAL A 82 10.73 -5.85 -14.14
C VAL A 82 11.48 -7.20 -14.17
N PRO A 83 12.43 -7.38 -15.09
CA PRO A 83 13.21 -8.62 -15.16
C PRO A 83 14.13 -8.76 -13.94
N ALA A 84 14.56 -9.96 -13.67
CA ALA A 84 15.67 -10.23 -12.76
C ALA A 84 16.90 -9.39 -13.11
N SER A 85 17.71 -9.03 -12.12
CA SER A 85 18.98 -8.29 -12.37
C SER A 85 19.99 -9.19 -13.05
N ASP A 86 20.34 -10.29 -12.37
CA ASP A 86 21.27 -11.31 -12.81
C ASP A 86 20.76 -12.67 -12.33
N ASN A 87 21.25 -13.74 -12.90
CA ASN A 87 20.96 -15.12 -12.46
C ASN A 87 19.44 -15.38 -12.27
N ALA A 88 18.65 -15.12 -13.33
CA ALA A 88 17.21 -15.36 -13.30
C ALA A 88 16.90 -16.80 -12.83
N ASN A 89 16.04 -16.94 -11.81
CA ASN A 89 15.63 -18.23 -11.24
C ASN A 89 14.44 -18.86 -11.98
N GLY A 90 13.90 -18.17 -13.00
CA GLY A 90 12.76 -18.61 -13.78
C GLY A 90 11.40 -18.40 -13.12
N GLU A 91 11.35 -17.88 -11.88
CA GLU A 91 10.10 -17.62 -11.18
C GLU A 91 9.66 -16.15 -11.34
N THR A 92 8.34 -15.96 -11.39
CA THR A 92 7.72 -14.61 -11.40
C THR A 92 7.00 -14.35 -10.08
N VAL A 93 7.20 -13.16 -9.51
CA VAL A 93 6.43 -12.66 -8.38
C VAL A 93 5.44 -11.61 -8.88
N LEU A 94 4.16 -11.82 -8.58
CA LEU A 94 3.07 -10.86 -8.78
C LEU A 94 2.83 -10.09 -7.49
N LEU A 95 2.94 -8.76 -7.51
CA LEU A 95 2.72 -7.89 -6.35
C LEU A 95 1.40 -7.12 -6.50
N LEU A 96 0.49 -7.31 -5.56
CA LEU A 96 -0.84 -6.70 -5.53
C LEU A 96 -0.91 -5.66 -4.40
N HIS A 97 -1.21 -4.40 -4.77
CA HIS A 97 -1.20 -3.26 -3.86
C HIS A 97 -2.46 -3.15 -2.99
N GLY A 98 -2.35 -2.37 -1.89
CA GLY A 98 -3.48 -2.01 -1.03
C GLY A 98 -4.37 -0.90 -1.62
N LYS A 99 -5.54 -0.67 -1.01
CA LYS A 99 -6.57 0.28 -1.50
C LYS A 99 -6.03 1.70 -1.74
N ASN A 100 -5.18 2.20 -0.86
CA ASN A 100 -4.71 3.59 -0.93
C ASN A 100 -3.34 3.74 -1.61
N PHE A 101 -2.93 2.72 -2.36
CA PHE A 101 -1.62 2.63 -2.98
C PHE A 101 -1.71 2.32 -4.47
N SER A 102 -0.55 2.26 -5.10
CA SER A 102 -0.36 1.89 -6.50
C SER A 102 0.86 0.98 -6.63
N ALA A 103 1.15 0.50 -7.82
CA ALA A 103 2.35 -0.28 -8.09
C ALA A 103 3.66 0.43 -7.66
N ALA A 104 3.66 1.77 -7.64
CA ALA A 104 4.86 2.57 -7.36
C ALA A 104 5.48 2.32 -5.98
N TYR A 105 4.65 2.05 -4.95
CA TYR A 105 5.18 1.89 -3.57
C TYR A 105 5.96 0.59 -3.34
N TRP A 106 5.91 -0.34 -4.27
CA TRP A 106 6.67 -1.58 -4.20
C TRP A 106 8.15 -1.45 -4.59
N LYS A 107 8.64 -0.21 -4.82
CA LYS A 107 10.00 0.10 -5.31
C LYS A 107 11.09 -0.77 -4.66
N ASP A 108 11.17 -0.77 -3.35
CA ASP A 108 12.25 -1.45 -2.61
C ASP A 108 12.05 -2.98 -2.62
N THR A 109 10.80 -3.44 -2.57
CA THR A 109 10.46 -4.87 -2.72
C THR A 109 10.85 -5.38 -4.11
N ILE A 110 10.54 -4.61 -5.17
CA ILE A 110 10.95 -4.95 -6.54
C ILE A 110 12.47 -5.04 -6.62
N ALA A 111 13.18 -4.04 -6.09
CA ALA A 111 14.65 -4.03 -6.10
C ALA A 111 15.25 -5.26 -5.42
N SER A 112 14.72 -5.64 -4.26
CA SER A 112 15.16 -6.82 -3.51
C SER A 112 14.87 -8.13 -4.26
N LEU A 113 13.65 -8.29 -4.77
CA LEU A 113 13.24 -9.53 -5.45
C LEU A 113 14.01 -9.77 -6.75
N ARG A 114 14.23 -8.70 -7.55
CA ARG A 114 15.00 -8.84 -8.79
C ARG A 114 16.47 -9.20 -8.54
N GLN A 115 17.06 -8.72 -7.45
CA GLN A 115 18.41 -9.13 -7.03
C GLN A 115 18.47 -10.60 -6.62
N GLN A 116 17.35 -11.18 -6.18
CA GLN A 116 17.22 -12.61 -5.87
C GLN A 116 16.85 -13.46 -7.10
N GLY A 117 16.88 -12.89 -8.29
CA GLY A 117 16.64 -13.61 -9.54
C GLY A 117 15.18 -13.72 -9.98
N TYR A 118 14.23 -13.06 -9.31
CA TYR A 118 12.82 -13.06 -9.69
C TYR A 118 12.51 -12.03 -10.78
N ARG A 119 11.66 -12.40 -11.75
CA ARG A 119 10.89 -11.44 -12.52
C ARG A 119 9.78 -10.89 -11.64
N VAL A 120 9.55 -9.58 -11.64
CA VAL A 120 8.53 -8.96 -10.78
C VAL A 120 7.49 -8.25 -11.64
N LEU A 121 6.23 -8.68 -11.53
CA LEU A 121 5.08 -8.08 -12.21
C LEU A 121 4.23 -7.32 -11.19
N VAL A 122 3.95 -6.05 -11.45
CA VAL A 122 3.25 -5.17 -10.52
C VAL A 122 2.19 -4.36 -11.25
N PRO A 123 0.94 -4.84 -11.33
CA PRO A 123 -0.15 -4.07 -11.92
C PRO A 123 -0.69 -3.01 -10.96
N ASP A 124 -1.12 -1.88 -11.49
CA ASP A 124 -2.15 -1.06 -10.89
C ASP A 124 -3.50 -1.69 -11.18
N GLN A 125 -4.27 -2.01 -10.17
CA GLN A 125 -5.63 -2.53 -10.38
C GLN A 125 -6.53 -1.45 -11.00
N ILE A 126 -7.58 -1.87 -11.73
CA ILE A 126 -8.58 -0.94 -12.26
C ILE A 126 -9.15 -0.09 -11.12
N GLY A 127 -9.24 1.20 -11.33
CA GLY A 127 -9.60 2.19 -10.30
C GLY A 127 -8.40 2.81 -9.57
N PHE A 128 -7.18 2.28 -9.73
CA PHE A 128 -6.00 2.70 -8.99
C PHE A 128 -4.82 3.11 -9.89
N GLY A 129 -3.87 3.82 -9.29
CA GLY A 129 -2.61 4.18 -9.95
C GLY A 129 -2.80 4.83 -11.33
N LYS A 130 -2.07 4.33 -12.31
CA LYS A 130 -2.15 4.78 -13.72
C LYS A 130 -3.18 4.00 -14.56
N SER A 131 -3.92 3.05 -13.98
CA SER A 131 -4.98 2.28 -14.65
C SER A 131 -6.26 3.10 -14.82
N SER A 132 -7.15 2.66 -15.73
CA SER A 132 -8.45 3.26 -15.98
C SER A 132 -9.27 3.49 -14.71
N LYS A 133 -10.07 4.57 -14.71
CA LYS A 133 -10.98 4.99 -13.64
C LYS A 133 -12.43 4.97 -14.13
N PRO A 134 -12.99 3.76 -14.46
CA PRO A 134 -14.34 3.67 -15.01
C PRO A 134 -15.40 3.98 -13.95
N GLU A 135 -16.40 4.79 -14.31
CA GLU A 135 -17.46 5.22 -13.38
C GLU A 135 -18.54 4.14 -13.13
N HIS A 136 -18.71 3.21 -14.08
CA HIS A 136 -19.76 2.19 -14.02
C HIS A 136 -19.23 0.77 -13.78
N PHE A 137 -17.96 0.64 -13.42
CA PHE A 137 -17.34 -0.65 -13.16
C PHE A 137 -17.85 -1.24 -11.84
N GLN A 138 -18.41 -2.43 -11.88
CA GLN A 138 -18.77 -3.18 -10.68
C GLN A 138 -17.52 -3.81 -10.06
N PHE A 139 -17.03 -3.22 -9.00
CA PHE A 139 -15.85 -3.72 -8.28
C PHE A 139 -16.17 -5.02 -7.55
N SER A 140 -15.36 -6.04 -7.81
CA SER A 140 -15.32 -7.27 -7.04
C SER A 140 -13.92 -7.87 -7.05
N PHE A 141 -13.56 -8.62 -6.01
CA PHE A 141 -12.28 -9.33 -6.01
C PHE A 141 -12.20 -10.33 -7.15
N GLN A 142 -13.32 -10.92 -7.55
CA GLN A 142 -13.40 -11.81 -8.71
C GLN A 142 -13.07 -11.07 -10.02
N ALA A 143 -13.64 -9.90 -10.23
CA ALA A 143 -13.36 -9.09 -11.42
C ALA A 143 -11.89 -8.64 -11.46
N LEU A 144 -11.35 -8.15 -10.35
CA LEU A 144 -9.93 -7.74 -10.27
C LEU A 144 -8.99 -8.93 -10.46
N ALA A 145 -9.30 -10.11 -9.91
CA ALA A 145 -8.53 -11.33 -10.12
C ALA A 145 -8.58 -11.79 -11.58
N ALA A 146 -9.76 -11.74 -12.23
CA ALA A 146 -9.92 -12.08 -13.63
C ALA A 146 -9.12 -11.15 -14.55
N ASN A 147 -9.16 -9.83 -14.29
CA ASN A 147 -8.37 -8.84 -15.03
C ASN A 147 -6.86 -9.09 -14.85
N THR A 148 -6.43 -9.41 -13.64
CA THR A 148 -5.02 -9.76 -13.33
C THR A 148 -4.62 -11.04 -14.07
N ARG A 149 -5.48 -12.05 -14.11
CA ARG A 149 -5.27 -13.26 -14.88
C ARG A 149 -5.10 -12.97 -16.37
N ALA A 150 -5.98 -12.14 -16.95
CA ALA A 150 -5.91 -11.77 -18.37
C ALA A 150 -4.57 -11.08 -18.71
N LEU A 151 -4.02 -10.28 -17.80
CA LEU A 151 -2.67 -9.72 -17.94
C LEU A 151 -1.59 -10.82 -17.96
N LEU A 152 -1.65 -11.79 -17.04
CA LEU A 152 -0.71 -12.90 -17.01
C LEU A 152 -0.77 -13.73 -18.30
N ASP A 153 -1.98 -14.05 -18.79
CA ASP A 153 -2.20 -14.80 -20.03
C ASP A 153 -1.63 -14.03 -21.24
N ARG A 154 -1.85 -12.70 -21.30
CA ARG A 154 -1.25 -11.82 -22.34
C ARG A 154 0.27 -11.82 -22.34
N LEU A 155 0.88 -11.95 -21.17
CA LEU A 155 2.34 -11.99 -21.00
C LEU A 155 2.93 -13.42 -21.12
N GLY A 156 2.10 -14.43 -21.34
CA GLY A 156 2.52 -15.84 -21.41
C GLY A 156 3.01 -16.40 -20.06
N ILE A 157 2.60 -15.78 -18.94
CA ILE A 157 3.04 -16.18 -17.60
C ILE A 157 2.09 -17.26 -17.08
N GLN A 158 2.56 -18.49 -17.03
CA GLN A 158 1.74 -19.65 -16.63
C GLN A 158 1.62 -19.80 -15.12
N LYS A 159 2.61 -19.34 -14.34
CA LYS A 159 2.65 -19.56 -12.90
C LYS A 159 3.36 -18.42 -12.19
N VAL A 160 2.82 -18.01 -11.03
CA VAL A 160 3.35 -16.89 -10.22
C VAL A 160 3.35 -17.20 -8.74
N ASN A 161 4.30 -16.62 -8.01
CA ASN A 161 4.19 -16.40 -6.58
C ASN A 161 3.39 -15.12 -6.37
N VAL A 162 2.23 -15.18 -5.74
CA VAL A 162 1.35 -14.01 -5.55
C VAL A 162 1.58 -13.42 -4.18
N ALA A 163 1.96 -12.15 -4.13
CA ALA A 163 2.09 -11.41 -2.88
C ALA A 163 1.11 -10.23 -2.86
N GLY A 164 0.34 -10.10 -1.78
CA GLY A 164 -0.65 -9.04 -1.63
C GLY A 164 -0.54 -8.32 -0.28
N HIS A 165 -0.58 -6.98 -0.33
CA HIS A 165 -0.57 -6.13 0.85
C HIS A 165 -1.96 -5.54 1.11
N SER A 166 -2.43 -5.58 2.37
CA SER A 166 -3.71 -5.00 2.78
C SER A 166 -4.88 -5.53 1.94
N MET A 167 -5.66 -4.69 1.25
CA MET A 167 -6.70 -5.10 0.28
C MET A 167 -6.13 -6.03 -0.81
N GLY A 168 -4.88 -5.80 -1.24
CA GLY A 168 -4.18 -6.71 -2.17
C GLY A 168 -4.00 -8.11 -1.61
N GLY A 169 -4.00 -8.28 -0.27
CA GLY A 169 -4.01 -9.59 0.38
C GLY A 169 -5.34 -10.34 0.18
N MET A 170 -6.48 -9.65 0.28
CA MET A 170 -7.79 -10.23 -0.08
C MET A 170 -7.84 -10.60 -1.57
N LEU A 171 -7.33 -9.72 -2.44
CA LEU A 171 -7.24 -9.98 -3.88
C LEU A 171 -6.31 -11.17 -4.18
N ALA A 172 -5.15 -11.26 -3.54
CA ALA A 172 -4.21 -12.38 -3.68
C ALA A 172 -4.85 -13.70 -3.23
N THR A 173 -5.59 -13.69 -2.13
CA THR A 173 -6.37 -14.83 -1.65
C THR A 173 -7.42 -15.25 -2.69
N ARG A 174 -8.22 -14.28 -3.17
CA ARG A 174 -9.22 -14.54 -4.22
C ARG A 174 -8.60 -15.09 -5.50
N PHE A 175 -7.45 -14.54 -5.92
CA PHE A 175 -6.72 -15.02 -7.07
C PHE A 175 -6.26 -16.48 -6.88
N ALA A 176 -5.69 -16.82 -5.73
CA ALA A 176 -5.23 -18.17 -5.44
C ALA A 176 -6.38 -19.19 -5.37
N LEU A 177 -7.56 -18.79 -4.86
CA LEU A 177 -8.77 -19.60 -4.83
C LEU A 177 -9.32 -19.87 -6.25
N MET A 178 -9.38 -18.81 -7.09
CA MET A 178 -9.92 -18.93 -8.46
C MET A 178 -8.94 -19.62 -9.42
N TYR A 179 -7.63 -19.41 -9.23
CA TYR A 179 -6.59 -19.86 -10.16
C TYR A 179 -5.46 -20.63 -9.44
N PRO A 180 -5.78 -21.74 -8.74
CA PRO A 180 -4.78 -22.49 -7.99
C PRO A 180 -3.67 -23.05 -8.87
N GLN A 181 -3.95 -23.36 -10.14
CA GLN A 181 -2.95 -23.89 -11.08
C GLN A 181 -1.94 -22.81 -11.53
N GLN A 182 -2.33 -21.54 -11.52
CA GLN A 182 -1.45 -20.40 -11.83
C GLN A 182 -0.73 -19.86 -10.59
N THR A 183 -1.10 -20.29 -9.40
CA THR A 183 -0.52 -19.83 -8.14
C THR A 183 0.46 -20.85 -7.60
N SER A 184 1.74 -20.49 -7.48
CA SER A 184 2.76 -21.34 -6.87
C SER A 184 2.78 -21.21 -5.35
N LYS A 185 2.74 -19.98 -4.86
CA LYS A 185 2.78 -19.63 -3.43
C LYS A 185 1.94 -18.39 -3.22
N LEU A 186 1.34 -18.27 -2.05
CA LEU A 186 0.59 -17.09 -1.61
C LEU A 186 1.33 -16.42 -0.46
N ILE A 187 1.60 -15.11 -0.60
CA ILE A 187 2.25 -14.31 0.43
C ILE A 187 1.32 -13.15 0.82
N LEU A 188 0.91 -13.11 2.06
CA LEU A 188 0.02 -12.10 2.62
C LEU A 188 0.80 -11.17 3.53
N VAL A 189 0.90 -9.89 3.16
CA VAL A 189 1.67 -8.88 3.89
C VAL A 189 0.70 -7.90 4.53
N ASN A 190 0.61 -7.89 5.86
CA ASN A 190 -0.37 -7.11 6.61
C ASN A 190 -1.75 -7.11 5.90
N PRO A 191 -2.30 -8.31 5.56
CA PRO A 191 -3.53 -8.38 4.80
C PRO A 191 -4.69 -7.90 5.66
N ILE A 192 -5.66 -7.25 5.04
CA ILE A 192 -7.02 -7.17 5.59
C ILE A 192 -7.80 -8.42 5.16
N GLY A 193 -8.95 -8.67 5.79
CA GLY A 193 -9.77 -9.84 5.49
C GLY A 193 -9.46 -11.07 6.33
N LEU A 194 -8.70 -10.93 7.43
CA LEU A 194 -8.53 -11.96 8.46
C LEU A 194 -9.71 -11.99 9.43
N GLU A 195 -10.64 -11.06 9.31
CA GLU A 195 -11.84 -10.92 10.11
C GLU A 195 -13.05 -10.54 9.23
N ASP A 196 -14.25 -10.77 9.73
CA ASP A 196 -15.50 -10.34 9.09
C ASP A 196 -16.01 -9.04 9.70
N TRP A 197 -15.74 -7.93 9.07
CA TRP A 197 -16.17 -6.60 9.55
C TRP A 197 -17.68 -6.44 9.65
N LYS A 198 -18.49 -7.21 8.93
CA LYS A 198 -19.95 -7.18 9.06
C LYS A 198 -20.41 -7.49 10.48
N ARG A 199 -19.57 -8.17 11.27
CA ARG A 199 -19.87 -8.52 12.67
C ARG A 199 -19.53 -7.39 13.65
N THR A 200 -18.65 -6.49 13.27
CA THR A 200 -18.05 -5.50 14.19
C THR A 200 -18.29 -4.07 13.76
N THR A 201 -18.60 -3.84 12.49
CA THR A 201 -18.69 -2.49 11.90
C THR A 201 -20.03 -2.32 11.19
N PRO A 202 -20.78 -1.24 11.47
CA PRO A 202 -21.99 -0.92 10.72
C PRO A 202 -21.71 -0.71 9.23
N TYR A 203 -22.66 -1.12 8.38
CA TYR A 203 -22.58 -0.88 6.95
C TYR A 203 -22.55 0.63 6.66
N GLN A 204 -21.76 1.02 5.67
CA GLN A 204 -21.74 2.36 5.11
C GLN A 204 -22.24 2.31 3.67
N SER A 205 -23.23 3.16 3.35
CA SER A 205 -23.71 3.25 1.98
C SER A 205 -22.62 3.77 1.03
N ILE A 206 -22.75 3.43 -0.27
CA ILE A 206 -21.85 3.98 -1.29
C ILE A 206 -21.92 5.52 -1.32
N HIS A 207 -23.10 6.09 -1.11
CA HIS A 207 -23.28 7.54 -1.06
C HIS A 207 -22.45 8.16 0.09
N ASP A 208 -22.59 7.64 1.32
CA ASP A 208 -21.84 8.14 2.48
C ASP A 208 -20.31 7.92 2.31
N ALA A 209 -19.92 6.81 1.65
CA ALA A 209 -18.52 6.54 1.36
C ALA A 209 -17.95 7.54 0.34
N ILE A 210 -18.70 7.93 -0.70
CA ILE A 210 -18.32 8.98 -1.65
C ILE A 210 -18.17 10.33 -0.93
N GLU A 211 -19.14 10.72 -0.13
CA GLU A 211 -19.07 11.97 0.66
C GLU A 211 -17.84 11.98 1.58
N GLN A 212 -17.53 10.86 2.22
CA GLN A 212 -16.33 10.72 3.06
C GLN A 212 -15.05 10.86 2.24
N GLU A 213 -14.98 10.28 1.05
CA GLU A 213 -13.82 10.42 0.17
C GLU A 213 -13.69 11.87 -0.38
N GLU A 214 -14.79 12.53 -0.72
CA GLU A 214 -14.79 13.94 -1.14
C GLU A 214 -14.31 14.91 -0.05
N GLN A 215 -14.46 14.53 1.22
CA GLN A 215 -13.99 15.32 2.37
C GLN A 215 -12.52 15.06 2.73
N GLN A 216 -11.81 14.22 1.99
CA GLN A 216 -10.39 13.97 2.23
C GLN A 216 -9.57 15.20 1.88
N THR A 217 -8.50 15.41 2.66
CA THR A 217 -7.51 16.47 2.44
C THR A 217 -6.11 15.89 2.61
N PRO A 218 -5.05 16.51 2.09
CA PRO A 218 -3.69 16.05 2.31
C PRO A 218 -3.34 15.86 3.79
N ALA A 219 -3.84 16.73 4.66
CA ALA A 219 -3.63 16.65 6.10
C ALA A 219 -4.32 15.42 6.72
N LYS A 220 -5.59 15.14 6.34
CA LYS A 220 -6.31 13.95 6.81
C LYS A 220 -5.65 12.65 6.34
N VAL A 221 -5.23 12.59 5.07
CA VAL A 221 -4.51 11.44 4.51
C VAL A 221 -3.20 11.20 5.28
N LYS A 222 -2.39 12.24 5.50
CA LYS A 222 -1.15 12.15 6.27
C LYS A 222 -1.40 11.70 7.71
N SER A 223 -2.41 12.27 8.37
CA SER A 223 -2.78 11.91 9.74
C SER A 223 -3.17 10.43 9.84
N TYR A 224 -4.01 9.95 8.92
CA TYR A 224 -4.40 8.55 8.87
C TYR A 224 -3.18 7.62 8.66
N MET A 225 -2.35 7.92 7.65
CA MET A 225 -1.14 7.13 7.39
C MET A 225 -0.21 7.09 8.60
N THR A 226 0.00 8.24 9.25
CA THR A 226 0.83 8.35 10.44
C THR A 226 0.34 7.43 11.55
N ALA A 227 -0.96 7.46 11.83
CA ALA A 227 -1.56 6.68 12.90
C ALA A 227 -1.64 5.18 12.56
N ALA A 228 -2.09 4.85 11.34
CA ALA A 228 -2.38 3.47 10.95
C ALA A 228 -1.12 2.68 10.54
N TYR A 229 -0.20 3.31 9.79
CA TYR A 229 0.92 2.61 9.15
C TYR A 229 2.26 2.86 9.84
N PHE A 230 2.44 4.00 10.53
CA PHE A 230 3.73 4.44 11.05
C PHE A 230 3.77 4.63 12.58
N ASP A 231 2.85 3.99 13.31
CA ASP A 231 2.82 3.97 14.77
C ASP A 231 2.87 5.38 15.41
N GLY A 232 2.19 6.34 14.79
CA GLY A 232 2.15 7.74 15.23
C GLY A 232 3.37 8.59 14.86
N ASN A 233 4.36 8.03 14.14
CA ASN A 233 5.62 8.71 13.83
C ASN A 233 5.79 8.94 12.33
N TRP A 234 5.67 10.19 11.86
CA TRP A 234 5.96 10.54 10.48
C TRP A 234 7.44 10.79 10.26
N ASN A 235 8.02 10.15 9.26
CA ASN A 235 9.38 10.41 8.78
C ASN A 235 9.30 11.00 7.37
N PRO A 236 10.09 12.04 7.02
CA PRO A 236 10.15 12.59 5.66
C PRO A 236 10.40 11.56 4.55
N HIS A 237 11.06 10.45 4.87
CA HIS A 237 11.24 9.33 3.94
C HIS A 237 9.93 8.72 3.45
N TYR A 238 8.81 8.90 4.19
CA TYR A 238 7.49 8.41 3.81
C TYR A 238 6.73 9.36 2.86
N ASN A 239 7.24 10.58 2.63
CA ASN A 239 6.58 11.57 1.78
C ASN A 239 6.16 11.03 0.40
N PRO A 240 6.98 10.24 -0.34
CA PRO A 240 6.56 9.67 -1.62
C PRO A 240 5.32 8.76 -1.54
N LEU A 241 5.06 8.14 -0.38
CA LEU A 241 3.85 7.32 -0.17
C LEU A 241 2.58 8.16 -0.04
N LEU A 242 2.75 9.42 0.42
CA LEU A 242 1.66 10.38 0.58
C LEU A 242 1.24 11.01 -0.76
N ASP A 243 2.20 11.21 -1.67
CA ASP A 243 2.03 12.07 -2.85
C ASP A 243 0.85 11.68 -3.74
N ILE A 244 0.62 10.39 -3.95
CA ILE A 244 -0.45 9.95 -4.84
C ILE A 244 -1.81 10.20 -4.18
N GLN A 245 -2.04 9.61 -3.01
CA GLN A 245 -3.33 9.69 -2.35
C GLN A 245 -3.69 11.13 -1.97
N ALA A 246 -2.76 11.85 -1.36
CA ALA A 246 -2.98 13.25 -0.98
C ALA A 246 -3.08 14.16 -2.21
N GLY A 247 -2.28 13.93 -3.24
CA GLY A 247 -2.31 14.69 -4.48
C GLY A 247 -3.64 14.57 -5.24
N TRP A 248 -4.26 13.40 -5.20
CA TRP A 248 -5.61 13.21 -5.76
C TRP A 248 -6.67 14.04 -5.06
N THR A 249 -6.57 14.30 -3.75
CA THR A 249 -7.56 15.09 -3.01
C THR A 249 -7.58 16.57 -3.40
N ILE A 250 -6.51 17.07 -4.01
CA ILE A 250 -6.34 18.46 -4.46
C ILE A 250 -6.13 18.57 -5.97
N GLY A 251 -6.23 17.46 -6.68
CA GLY A 251 -6.06 17.39 -8.12
C GLY A 251 -7.31 17.80 -8.89
N PRO A 252 -7.19 17.96 -10.23
CA PRO A 252 -8.30 18.36 -11.08
C PRO A 252 -9.46 17.36 -11.09
N ASP A 253 -9.17 16.08 -10.84
CA ASP A 253 -10.13 14.98 -10.92
C ASP A 253 -10.58 14.48 -9.54
N ALA A 254 -10.41 15.28 -8.47
CA ALA A 254 -10.66 14.86 -7.08
C ALA A 254 -12.06 14.26 -6.87
N LYS A 255 -13.11 14.83 -7.47
CA LYS A 255 -14.48 14.30 -7.37
C LYS A 255 -14.64 12.95 -8.07
N GLN A 256 -14.04 12.78 -9.25
CA GLN A 256 -14.04 11.49 -9.94
C GLN A 256 -13.31 10.43 -9.12
N ILE A 257 -12.14 10.76 -8.59
CA ILE A 257 -11.35 9.85 -7.73
C ILE A 257 -12.14 9.46 -6.48
N ALA A 258 -12.84 10.38 -5.82
CA ALA A 258 -13.68 10.06 -4.66
C ALA A 258 -14.76 9.01 -5.00
N ARG A 259 -15.46 9.19 -6.14
CA ARG A 259 -16.47 8.24 -6.63
C ARG A 259 -15.88 6.86 -6.93
N ILE A 260 -14.67 6.81 -7.50
CA ILE A 260 -13.99 5.55 -7.82
C ILE A 260 -13.39 4.89 -6.56
N ALA A 261 -13.01 5.65 -5.55
CA ALA A 261 -12.41 5.13 -4.31
C ALA A 261 -13.44 4.49 -3.36
N ALA A 262 -14.71 4.88 -3.42
CA ALA A 262 -15.76 4.38 -2.54
C ALA A 262 -16.16 2.91 -2.83
N PRO A 263 -16.45 2.46 -4.06
CA PRO A 263 -16.83 1.08 -4.36
C PRO A 263 -15.83 0.01 -3.89
N PRO A 264 -14.49 0.19 -3.99
CA PRO A 264 -13.55 -0.74 -3.38
C PRO A 264 -13.68 -0.89 -1.85
N SER A 265 -14.17 0.13 -1.13
CA SER A 265 -14.45 0.00 0.31
C SER A 265 -15.65 -0.90 0.57
N ASP A 266 -16.71 -0.77 -0.24
CA ASP A 266 -17.89 -1.66 -0.20
C ASP A 266 -17.50 -3.09 -0.58
N MET A 267 -16.69 -3.27 -1.64
CA MET A 267 -16.15 -4.58 -2.03
C MET A 267 -15.41 -5.27 -0.87
N VAL A 268 -14.56 -4.54 -0.17
CA VAL A 268 -13.84 -5.06 0.99
C VAL A 268 -14.82 -5.50 2.10
N PHE A 269 -15.83 -4.68 2.39
CA PHE A 269 -16.82 -4.97 3.43
C PHE A 269 -17.72 -6.15 3.06
N THR A 270 -18.21 -6.22 1.82
CA THR A 270 -19.23 -7.16 1.39
C THR A 270 -18.70 -8.51 0.92
N GLN A 271 -17.39 -8.62 0.61
CA GLN A 271 -16.78 -9.81 0.01
C GLN A 271 -15.64 -10.38 0.88
N PRO A 272 -15.92 -10.82 2.12
CA PRO A 272 -14.91 -11.43 2.99
C PRO A 272 -14.33 -12.70 2.35
N VAL A 273 -13.02 -12.93 2.54
CA VAL A 273 -12.32 -14.12 2.05
C VAL A 273 -12.01 -15.12 3.15
N LEU A 274 -12.18 -14.75 4.42
CA LEU A 274 -11.78 -15.57 5.57
C LEU A 274 -12.47 -16.93 5.63
N TYR A 275 -13.72 -17.02 5.16
CA TYR A 275 -14.48 -18.26 5.20
C TYR A 275 -13.99 -19.32 4.20
N GLU A 276 -13.14 -18.92 3.24
CA GLU A 276 -12.61 -19.77 2.19
C GLU A 276 -11.12 -20.12 2.41
N PHE A 277 -10.51 -19.73 3.53
CA PHE A 277 -9.10 -20.03 3.79
C PHE A 277 -8.82 -21.55 3.82
N GLY A 278 -9.79 -22.35 4.27
CA GLY A 278 -9.70 -23.82 4.26
C GLY A 278 -9.61 -24.42 2.85
N ASP A 279 -10.00 -23.68 1.81
CA ASP A 279 -9.99 -24.14 0.41
C ASP A 279 -8.68 -23.78 -0.32
N LEU A 280 -7.79 -23.02 0.30
CA LEU A 280 -6.49 -22.71 -0.27
C LEU A 280 -5.66 -24.01 -0.48
N ARG A 281 -5.15 -24.19 -1.69
CA ARG A 281 -4.39 -25.38 -2.11
C ARG A 281 -2.90 -25.10 -2.35
N VAL A 282 -2.45 -23.91 -1.99
CA VAL A 282 -1.07 -23.46 -2.23
C VAL A 282 -0.36 -23.12 -0.92
N PRO A 283 0.95 -23.31 -0.81
CA PRO A 283 1.71 -22.86 0.35
C PRO A 283 1.48 -21.39 0.61
N THR A 284 1.10 -21.04 1.84
CA THR A 284 0.75 -19.67 2.22
C THR A 284 1.66 -19.17 3.33
N LEU A 285 2.22 -17.97 3.13
CA LEU A 285 3.01 -17.24 4.13
C LEU A 285 2.23 -16.00 4.57
N LEU A 286 2.08 -15.81 5.87
CA LEU A 286 1.48 -14.64 6.49
C LEU A 286 2.57 -13.81 7.18
N ILE A 287 2.68 -12.53 6.81
CA ILE A 287 3.62 -11.55 7.37
C ILE A 287 2.79 -10.43 7.99
N ILE A 288 2.88 -10.24 9.32
CA ILE A 288 2.13 -9.23 10.05
C ILE A 288 3.06 -8.42 10.93
N GLY A 289 2.97 -7.09 10.84
CA GLY A 289 3.63 -6.17 11.75
C GLY A 289 2.88 -6.08 13.08
N THR A 290 3.58 -6.25 14.20
CA THR A 290 2.98 -6.22 15.55
C THR A 290 2.44 -4.83 15.94
N ARG A 291 2.77 -3.79 15.19
CA ARG A 291 2.33 -2.40 15.40
C ARG A 291 1.39 -1.89 14.31
N ASP A 292 0.92 -2.75 13.43
CA ASP A 292 -0.12 -2.39 12.47
C ASP A 292 -1.40 -2.02 13.21
N ARG A 293 -1.92 -0.82 12.94
CA ARG A 293 -3.13 -0.25 13.54
C ARG A 293 -4.27 -0.10 12.53
N THR A 294 -4.11 -0.71 11.36
CA THR A 294 -5.12 -0.66 10.32
C THR A 294 -6.36 -1.44 10.77
N ALA A 295 -7.47 -0.71 10.96
CA ALA A 295 -8.77 -1.30 11.29
C ALA A 295 -9.86 -0.56 10.50
N ILE A 296 -10.39 -1.21 9.47
CA ILE A 296 -11.38 -0.61 8.58
C ILE A 296 -12.68 -0.38 9.33
N GLY A 297 -13.19 0.86 9.24
CA GLY A 297 -14.44 1.25 9.89
C GLY A 297 -14.40 1.33 11.42
N ARG A 298 -13.21 1.31 12.04
CA ARG A 298 -13.07 1.41 13.49
C ARG A 298 -13.78 2.64 14.08
N ASN A 299 -13.78 3.75 13.36
CA ASN A 299 -14.48 4.97 13.77
C ASN A 299 -16.02 4.85 13.78
N ARG A 300 -16.55 3.78 13.24
CA ARG A 300 -18.00 3.46 13.20
C ARG A 300 -18.33 2.23 14.05
N ALA A 301 -17.30 1.50 14.52
CA ALA A 301 -17.52 0.35 15.39
C ALA A 301 -17.98 0.82 16.79
N PRO A 302 -18.84 0.06 17.50
CA PRO A 302 -19.18 0.32 18.88
C PRO A 302 -17.94 0.38 19.76
N GLU A 303 -17.95 1.23 20.81
CA GLU A 303 -16.81 1.38 21.76
C GLU A 303 -16.45 0.05 22.45
N SER A 304 -17.37 -0.90 22.53
CA SER A 304 -17.16 -2.23 23.11
C SER A 304 -16.33 -3.18 22.25
N ILE A 305 -15.96 -2.76 21.07
CA ILE A 305 -15.14 -3.47 20.09
C ILE A 305 -13.86 -2.65 19.80
#